data_208b99ebff14d05caa31ba3057426209
#
_entry.id   208b99ebff14d05caa31ba3057426209
#
_cell.length_a   1.000
_cell.length_b   1.000
_cell.length_c   1.000
_cell.angle_alpha   90.00
_cell.angle_beta   90.00
_cell.angle_gamma   90.00
#
_symmetry.space_group_name_H-M   'P 1'
#
loop_
_entity.id
_entity.type
_entity.pdbx_description
1 polymer ?
#
loop_
_entity_poly.entity_id
_entity_poly.type
_entity_poly.pdbx_seq_one_letter_code
_entity_poly.pdbx_strand_id
1 'polypeptide(L)'
;MSRRILLIASMVGALFGASQARGQSLPQLNMGYSGAGIGSDLLKVIDRAGLWRKHGIEVRTIYLSSGTLMAQTLSSGDIGMAGFDTPAMLNLALAGHSLKVVAVPINRLEPFFVVRNNIKTPADLKGKKVTISRFGSGSDIMTRVALRYWKLDPEKDVSFFQSGNTPTRMAALIAGHMDAALVSSTGVSKIVATGCCRILADLAELPLDYANYGVVVSGSLLKNQRDSVKRYLQAIIEGIHTFKTKPDVARAILRDSNGDAEVGPLYERLSKSFRDFPAPDTRGIQNVIDSLPSPKARGANAEDFMEKSLMEEIRKSGFMEKLQGGKG
;
A
#
# COMPACT_ATOMS: atom_id res chain seq x y z
N MET A 1 -12.40 -84.80 41.26
CA MET A 1 -10.98 -84.36 41.22
C MET A 1 -10.71 -84.01 39.79
N SER A 2 -10.87 -82.70 39.39
CA SER A 2 -10.66 -82.28 38.01
C SER A 2 -10.00 -80.93 38.03
N ARG A 3 -8.78 -80.87 37.48
CA ARG A 3 -8.03 -79.65 37.22
C ARG A 3 -8.64 -78.91 36.06
N ARG A 4 -9.09 -77.68 36.27
CA ARG A 4 -9.44 -76.75 35.16
C ARG A 4 -8.27 -75.80 34.95
N ILE A 5 -7.64 -75.90 33.79
CA ILE A 5 -6.60 -75.03 33.31
C ILE A 5 -7.26 -73.79 32.78
N LEU A 6 -6.91 -72.62 33.35
CA LEU A 6 -7.35 -71.31 32.85
C LEU A 6 -6.34 -70.81 31.80
N LEU A 7 -6.73 -70.74 30.52
CA LEU A 7 -5.97 -70.05 29.46
C LEU A 7 -6.23 -68.57 29.55
N ILE A 8 -5.20 -67.81 29.89
CA ILE A 8 -5.22 -66.35 29.83
C ILE A 8 -4.77 -65.95 28.42
N ALA A 9 -5.73 -65.51 27.61
CA ALA A 9 -5.45 -64.92 26.31
C ALA A 9 -4.94 -63.47 26.49
N SER A 10 -3.66 -63.27 26.17
CA SER A 10 -3.04 -61.95 26.13
C SER A 10 -3.48 -61.22 24.89
N MET A 11 -4.38 -60.23 25.08
CA MET A 11 -4.81 -59.32 24.03
C MET A 11 -3.82 -58.15 23.95
N VAL A 12 -2.84 -58.25 23.03
CA VAL A 12 -1.93 -57.17 22.68
C VAL A 12 -2.74 -56.13 21.90
N GLY A 13 -3.18 -55.06 22.59
CA GLY A 13 -3.79 -53.91 21.95
C GLY A 13 -2.72 -53.11 21.20
N ALA A 14 -2.75 -53.19 19.89
CA ALA A 14 -2.01 -52.28 19.02
C ALA A 14 -2.58 -50.84 19.18
N LEU A 15 -1.95 -50.03 20.00
CA LEU A 15 -2.16 -48.60 20.04
C LEU A 15 -1.68 -47.98 18.71
N PHE A 16 -2.57 -47.87 17.74
CA PHE A 16 -2.39 -47.01 16.60
C PHE A 16 -2.31 -45.56 17.13
N GLY A 17 -1.10 -45.10 17.31
CA GLY A 17 -0.84 -43.68 17.53
C GLY A 17 -1.28 -42.92 16.28
N ALA A 18 -2.51 -42.41 16.30
CA ALA A 18 -2.92 -41.38 15.36
C ALA A 18 -2.02 -40.16 15.63
N SER A 19 -0.93 -40.05 14.87
CA SER A 19 -0.19 -38.80 14.71
C SER A 19 -1.19 -37.77 14.20
N GLN A 20 -1.79 -37.02 15.12
CA GLN A 20 -2.49 -35.79 14.76
C GLN A 20 -1.43 -34.91 14.07
N ALA A 21 -1.45 -34.90 12.75
CA ALA A 21 -0.79 -33.88 11.97
C ALA A 21 -1.40 -32.55 12.45
N ARG A 22 -0.76 -31.93 13.46
CA ARG A 22 -1.01 -30.52 13.79
C ARG A 22 -0.71 -29.78 12.51
N GLY A 23 -1.76 -29.39 11.78
CA GLY A 23 -1.62 -28.50 10.66
C GLY A 23 -0.80 -27.32 11.15
N GLN A 24 0.44 -27.19 10.67
CA GLN A 24 1.27 -26.04 11.01
C GLN A 24 0.47 -24.79 10.63
N SER A 25 0.16 -23.99 11.63
CA SER A 25 -0.48 -22.68 11.38
C SER A 25 0.43 -21.90 10.44
N LEU A 26 -0.16 -21.32 9.41
CA LEU A 26 0.59 -20.50 8.47
C LEU A 26 1.26 -19.32 9.19
N PRO A 27 2.48 -18.91 8.78
CA PRO A 27 3.09 -17.72 9.30
C PRO A 27 2.17 -16.51 9.13
N GLN A 28 1.95 -15.76 10.21
CA GLN A 28 1.09 -14.58 10.22
C GLN A 28 1.91 -13.31 10.08
N LEU A 29 1.48 -12.41 9.18
CA LEU A 29 2.05 -11.08 8.99
C LEU A 29 0.99 -10.02 9.32
N ASN A 30 1.35 -9.04 10.14
CA ASN A 30 0.54 -7.85 10.37
C ASN A 30 1.04 -6.72 9.46
N MET A 31 0.17 -6.26 8.57
CA MET A 31 0.47 -5.20 7.61
C MET A 31 -0.44 -4.01 7.84
N GLY A 32 0.15 -2.85 8.14
CA GLY A 32 -0.55 -1.57 8.16
C GLY A 32 -0.68 -1.00 6.75
N TYR A 33 -1.82 -0.36 6.46
CA TYR A 33 -1.98 0.43 5.25
C TYR A 33 -2.75 1.71 5.56
N SER A 34 -2.47 2.77 4.80
CA SER A 34 -3.18 4.03 4.92
C SER A 34 -3.89 4.40 3.62
N GLY A 35 -4.99 5.14 3.76
CA GLY A 35 -5.76 5.61 2.62
C GLY A 35 -6.75 4.57 2.05
N ALA A 36 -7.93 5.06 1.69
CA ALA A 36 -8.84 4.34 0.82
C ALA A 36 -8.40 4.60 -0.63
N GLY A 37 -8.31 3.56 -1.45
CA GLY A 37 -7.96 3.70 -2.84
C GLY A 37 -7.16 2.52 -3.36
N ILE A 38 -6.35 2.78 -4.36
CA ILE A 38 -5.66 1.78 -5.18
C ILE A 38 -4.92 0.70 -4.37
N GLY A 39 -4.25 1.07 -3.27
CA GLY A 39 -3.55 0.11 -2.41
C GLY A 39 -4.51 -0.84 -1.70
N SER A 40 -5.58 -0.30 -1.13
CA SER A 40 -6.61 -1.12 -0.47
C SER A 40 -7.34 -2.03 -1.46
N ASP A 41 -7.56 -1.57 -2.70
CA ASP A 41 -8.25 -2.37 -3.71
C ASP A 41 -7.37 -3.52 -4.20
N LEU A 42 -6.06 -3.32 -4.34
CA LEU A 42 -5.11 -4.42 -4.60
C LEU A 42 -5.13 -5.47 -3.49
N LEU A 43 -5.12 -5.04 -2.21
CA LEU A 43 -5.19 -5.96 -1.08
C LEU A 43 -6.49 -6.79 -1.09
N LYS A 44 -7.62 -6.17 -1.43
CA LYS A 44 -8.91 -6.87 -1.57
C LYS A 44 -8.89 -7.90 -2.72
N VAL A 45 -8.20 -7.58 -3.84
CA VAL A 45 -8.02 -8.54 -4.94
C VAL A 45 -7.24 -9.76 -4.47
N ILE A 46 -6.13 -9.54 -3.77
CA ILE A 46 -5.26 -10.60 -3.25
C ILE A 46 -6.04 -11.48 -2.27
N ASP A 47 -6.79 -10.86 -1.36
CA ASP A 47 -7.58 -11.55 -0.35
C ASP A 47 -8.72 -12.36 -0.98
N ARG A 48 -9.54 -11.74 -1.85
CA ARG A 48 -10.66 -12.42 -2.55
C ARG A 48 -10.18 -13.57 -3.45
N ALA A 49 -8.99 -13.44 -4.04
CA ALA A 49 -8.38 -14.51 -4.84
C ALA A 49 -7.66 -15.57 -3.99
N GLY A 50 -7.66 -15.45 -2.67
CA GLY A 50 -7.04 -16.41 -1.75
C GLY A 50 -5.51 -16.50 -1.87
N LEU A 51 -4.86 -15.46 -2.41
CA LEU A 51 -3.44 -15.52 -2.77
C LEU A 51 -2.53 -15.59 -1.54
N TRP A 52 -2.94 -15.02 -0.39
CA TRP A 52 -2.15 -15.17 0.83
C TRP A 52 -1.94 -16.64 1.19
N ARG A 53 -3.02 -17.40 1.27
CA ARG A 53 -2.97 -18.83 1.59
C ARG A 53 -2.32 -19.65 0.48
N LYS A 54 -2.54 -19.30 -0.78
CA LYS A 54 -1.86 -19.92 -1.93
C LYS A 54 -0.34 -19.84 -1.79
N HIS A 55 0.17 -18.71 -1.28
CA HIS A 55 1.60 -18.51 -1.00
C HIS A 55 2.03 -18.98 0.39
N GLY A 56 1.16 -19.66 1.15
CA GLY A 56 1.51 -20.26 2.44
C GLY A 56 1.73 -19.26 3.56
N ILE A 57 0.99 -18.16 3.58
CA ILE A 57 0.98 -17.14 4.66
C ILE A 57 -0.44 -16.73 5.01
N GLU A 58 -0.60 -16.13 6.18
CA GLU A 58 -1.78 -15.37 6.56
C GLU A 58 -1.38 -13.90 6.72
N VAL A 59 -2.14 -12.99 6.13
CA VAL A 59 -1.89 -11.54 6.24
C VAL A 59 -3.09 -10.87 6.88
N ARG A 60 -2.84 -10.24 8.02
CA ARG A 60 -3.81 -9.36 8.67
C ARG A 60 -3.55 -7.93 8.22
N THR A 61 -4.42 -7.39 7.40
CA THR A 61 -4.36 -6.00 6.95
C THR A 61 -5.06 -5.09 7.97
N ILE A 62 -4.39 -4.00 8.38
CA ILE A 62 -4.85 -3.07 9.41
C ILE A 62 -4.92 -1.68 8.78
N TYR A 63 -6.14 -1.14 8.69
CA TYR A 63 -6.33 0.22 8.19
C TYR A 63 -5.93 1.26 9.25
N LEU A 64 -5.13 2.23 8.84
CA LEU A 64 -4.70 3.35 9.66
C LEU A 64 -5.05 4.67 8.94
N SER A 65 -5.62 5.62 9.64
CA SER A 65 -6.21 6.83 9.05
C SER A 65 -5.19 7.81 8.44
N SER A 66 -3.90 7.58 8.66
CA SER A 66 -2.81 8.38 8.08
C SER A 66 -1.50 7.60 8.07
N GLY A 67 -0.58 7.97 7.15
CA GLY A 67 0.78 7.44 7.14
C GLY A 67 1.56 7.74 8.42
N THR A 68 1.32 8.88 9.07
CA THR A 68 1.96 9.22 10.34
C THR A 68 1.54 8.25 11.46
N LEU A 69 0.24 7.90 11.54
CA LEU A 69 -0.23 6.90 12.50
C LEU A 69 0.36 5.52 12.18
N MET A 70 0.45 5.17 10.89
CA MET A 70 1.08 3.92 10.44
C MET A 70 2.56 3.86 10.82
N ALA A 71 3.28 4.98 10.69
CA ALA A 71 4.67 5.11 11.13
C ALA A 71 4.82 4.87 12.64
N GLN A 72 3.93 5.41 13.45
CA GLN A 72 3.90 5.18 14.91
C GLN A 72 3.65 3.72 15.24
N THR A 73 2.67 3.07 14.60
CA THR A 73 2.33 1.65 14.80
C THR A 73 3.46 0.72 14.35
N LEU A 74 4.21 1.09 13.30
CA LEU A 74 5.39 0.36 12.86
C LEU A 74 6.56 0.54 13.84
N SER A 75 6.72 1.74 14.37
CA SER A 75 7.74 2.06 15.36
C SER A 75 7.53 1.35 16.70
N SER A 76 6.28 1.17 17.15
CA SER A 76 5.95 0.38 18.35
C SER A 76 6.15 -1.13 18.17
N GLY A 77 6.23 -1.62 16.94
CA GLY A 77 6.33 -3.04 16.62
C GLY A 77 5.00 -3.80 16.55
N ASP A 78 3.86 -3.12 16.68
CA ASP A 78 2.52 -3.72 16.56
C ASP A 78 2.25 -4.24 15.14
N ILE A 79 2.89 -3.63 14.13
CA ILE A 79 2.97 -4.12 12.77
C ILE A 79 4.44 -4.30 12.36
N GLY A 80 4.71 -5.32 11.54
CA GLY A 80 6.06 -5.56 11.00
C GLY A 80 6.29 -4.97 9.63
N MET A 81 5.21 -4.58 8.94
CA MET A 81 5.25 -4.04 7.59
C MET A 81 4.15 -2.99 7.36
N ALA A 82 4.43 -2.08 6.43
CA ALA A 82 3.55 -0.99 6.05
C ALA A 82 3.47 -0.87 4.53
N GLY A 83 2.30 -0.55 4.01
CA GLY A 83 2.08 -0.37 2.58
C GLY A 83 1.38 0.94 2.23
N PHE A 84 1.73 1.42 1.03
CA PHE A 84 1.02 2.49 0.33
C PHE A 84 1.14 3.90 0.92
N ASP A 85 2.19 4.14 1.71
CA ASP A 85 2.59 5.51 2.13
C ASP A 85 4.11 5.55 2.37
N THR A 86 4.88 5.34 1.30
CA THR A 86 6.34 5.32 1.32
C THR A 86 6.94 6.61 1.91
N PRO A 87 6.40 7.82 1.62
CA PRO A 87 6.97 9.05 2.18
C PRO A 87 6.99 9.07 3.71
N ALA A 88 5.88 8.67 4.36
CA ALA A 88 5.84 8.62 5.82
C ALA A 88 6.81 7.58 6.39
N MET A 89 6.96 6.43 5.71
CA MET A 89 7.88 5.36 6.13
C MET A 89 9.35 5.76 5.96
N LEU A 90 9.71 6.43 4.86
CA LEU A 90 11.07 6.93 4.65
C LEU A 90 11.42 8.05 5.62
N ASN A 91 10.46 8.90 5.96
CA ASN A 91 10.67 9.91 7.02
C ASN A 91 10.97 9.25 8.38
N LEU A 92 10.28 8.16 8.71
CA LEU A 92 10.56 7.36 9.91
C LEU A 92 11.93 6.67 9.83
N ALA A 93 12.31 6.13 8.66
CA ALA A 93 13.62 5.53 8.45
C ALA A 93 14.76 6.55 8.64
N LEU A 94 14.61 7.76 8.12
CA LEU A 94 15.53 8.89 8.35
C LEU A 94 15.62 9.31 9.80
N ALA A 95 14.57 9.08 10.59
CA ALA A 95 14.62 9.29 12.05
C ALA A 95 15.47 8.25 12.79
N GLY A 96 15.91 7.18 12.11
CA GLY A 96 16.82 6.16 12.65
C GLY A 96 16.18 4.77 12.82
N HIS A 97 14.93 4.58 12.38
CA HIS A 97 14.30 3.27 12.41
C HIS A 97 14.83 2.37 11.28
N SER A 98 15.13 1.11 11.60
CA SER A 98 15.58 0.12 10.61
C SER A 98 14.42 -0.33 9.73
N LEU A 99 14.22 0.35 8.60
CA LEU A 99 13.16 0.10 7.63
C LEU A 99 13.74 -0.06 6.23
N LYS A 100 13.15 -0.94 5.44
CA LYS A 100 13.54 -1.17 4.03
C LYS A 100 12.32 -1.21 3.12
N VAL A 101 12.39 -0.51 2.00
CA VAL A 101 11.45 -0.63 0.89
C VAL A 101 11.76 -1.92 0.15
N VAL A 102 10.82 -2.85 0.09
CA VAL A 102 10.99 -4.18 -0.55
C VAL A 102 10.24 -4.30 -1.87
N ALA A 103 9.25 -3.45 -2.11
CA ALA A 103 8.53 -3.37 -3.38
C ALA A 103 7.96 -1.96 -3.63
N VAL A 104 7.75 -1.60 -4.90
CA VAL A 104 7.11 -0.36 -5.34
C VAL A 104 6.08 -0.70 -6.42
N PRO A 105 4.85 -1.10 -6.06
CA PRO A 105 3.78 -1.39 -6.99
C PRO A 105 3.41 -0.23 -7.92
N ILE A 106 3.50 1.02 -7.46
CA ILE A 106 3.24 2.21 -8.25
C ILE A 106 4.35 3.23 -8.02
N ASN A 107 5.01 3.63 -9.11
CA ASN A 107 6.15 4.55 -9.11
C ASN A 107 5.77 5.92 -9.72
N ARG A 108 4.65 6.48 -9.29
CA ARG A 108 4.18 7.82 -9.68
C ARG A 108 3.30 8.42 -8.60
N LEU A 109 3.13 9.73 -8.64
CA LEU A 109 2.08 10.40 -7.89
C LEU A 109 0.73 9.98 -8.48
N GLU A 110 -0.17 9.44 -7.68
CA GLU A 110 -1.44 8.89 -8.17
C GLU A 110 -2.63 9.81 -7.89
N PRO A 111 -2.67 10.59 -6.78
CA PRO A 111 -3.83 11.39 -6.43
C PRO A 111 -4.12 12.54 -7.41
N PHE A 112 -5.38 12.97 -7.40
CA PHE A 112 -5.80 14.22 -8.04
C PHE A 112 -5.68 15.38 -7.05
N PHE A 113 -5.22 16.52 -7.55
CA PHE A 113 -5.31 17.77 -6.83
C PHE A 113 -6.68 18.39 -7.09
N VAL A 114 -7.56 18.34 -6.10
CA VAL A 114 -8.95 18.79 -6.18
C VAL A 114 -9.08 20.11 -5.47
N VAL A 115 -9.80 21.05 -6.08
CA VAL A 115 -10.01 22.40 -5.58
C VAL A 115 -11.47 22.83 -5.72
N ARG A 116 -11.85 23.85 -4.98
CA ARG A 116 -13.16 24.52 -5.18
C ARG A 116 -13.23 25.19 -6.54
N ASN A 117 -14.43 25.34 -7.08
CA ASN A 117 -14.66 25.81 -8.45
C ASN A 117 -14.14 27.23 -8.77
N ASN A 118 -13.94 28.07 -7.76
CA ASN A 118 -13.36 29.40 -7.91
C ASN A 118 -11.85 29.42 -8.15
N ILE A 119 -11.16 28.28 -7.96
CA ILE A 119 -9.73 28.10 -8.24
C ILE A 119 -9.60 27.50 -9.63
N LYS A 120 -8.94 28.19 -10.56
CA LYS A 120 -8.82 27.79 -11.96
C LYS A 120 -7.42 27.34 -12.34
N THR A 121 -6.42 27.94 -11.73
CA THR A 121 -5.00 27.70 -12.00
C THR A 121 -4.23 27.40 -10.70
N PRO A 122 -3.07 26.79 -10.76
CA PRO A 122 -2.22 26.65 -9.56
C PRO A 122 -1.88 27.98 -8.87
N ALA A 123 -1.76 29.08 -9.61
CA ALA A 123 -1.47 30.39 -9.03
C ALA A 123 -2.58 30.89 -8.10
N ASP A 124 -3.83 30.49 -8.34
CA ASP A 124 -4.98 30.85 -7.50
C ASP A 124 -4.96 30.17 -6.12
N LEU A 125 -4.04 29.23 -5.89
CA LEU A 125 -3.82 28.59 -4.58
C LEU A 125 -3.17 29.53 -3.57
N LYS A 126 -2.59 30.66 -3.99
CA LYS A 126 -1.99 31.62 -3.04
C LYS A 126 -3.02 32.12 -2.04
N GLY A 127 -2.67 32.04 -0.75
CA GLY A 127 -3.54 32.39 0.37
C GLY A 127 -4.66 31.40 0.67
N LYS A 128 -4.70 30.23 -0.01
CA LYS A 128 -5.78 29.24 0.16
C LYS A 128 -5.48 28.23 1.24
N LYS A 129 -6.57 27.62 1.77
CA LYS A 129 -6.54 26.59 2.80
C LYS A 129 -6.47 25.21 2.12
N VAL A 130 -5.36 24.50 2.32
CA VAL A 130 -5.13 23.17 1.79
C VAL A 130 -5.21 22.16 2.90
N THR A 131 -6.04 21.13 2.73
CA THR A 131 -6.18 20.09 3.75
C THR A 131 -5.39 18.84 3.43
N ILE A 132 -4.76 18.30 4.46
CA ILE A 132 -3.94 17.08 4.47
C ILE A 132 -4.45 16.11 5.53
N SER A 133 -3.98 14.85 5.52
CA SER A 133 -4.35 13.92 6.58
C SER A 133 -3.69 14.28 7.91
N ARG A 134 -2.37 14.34 7.95
CA ARG A 134 -1.53 14.81 9.04
C ARG A 134 -0.21 15.34 8.48
N PHE A 135 0.46 16.21 9.22
CA PHE A 135 1.82 16.61 8.87
C PHE A 135 2.76 15.41 8.85
N GLY A 136 3.64 15.36 7.84
CA GLY A 136 4.56 14.24 7.60
C GLY A 136 3.94 13.00 6.96
N SER A 137 2.64 13.02 6.63
CA SER A 137 1.98 11.94 5.87
C SER A 137 2.23 12.08 4.37
N GLY A 138 1.96 11.01 3.61
CA GLY A 138 2.06 11.06 2.15
C GLY A 138 1.21 12.18 1.53
N SER A 139 0.01 12.47 2.05
CA SER A 139 -0.82 13.57 1.53
C SER A 139 -0.20 14.95 1.76
N ASP A 140 0.49 15.17 2.86
CA ASP A 140 1.24 16.41 3.12
C ASP A 140 2.42 16.52 2.15
N ILE A 141 3.25 15.49 2.10
CA ILE A 141 4.47 15.50 1.30
C ILE A 141 4.15 15.63 -0.20
N MET A 142 3.20 14.86 -0.72
CA MET A 142 2.78 14.96 -2.12
C MET A 142 2.15 16.32 -2.46
N THR A 143 1.38 16.91 -1.54
CA THR A 143 0.84 18.27 -1.74
C THR A 143 1.98 19.28 -1.90
N ARG A 144 3.00 19.19 -1.05
CA ARG A 144 4.19 20.06 -1.12
C ARG A 144 4.97 19.85 -2.41
N VAL A 145 5.09 18.61 -2.89
CA VAL A 145 5.72 18.30 -4.19
C VAL A 145 4.95 18.99 -5.32
N ALA A 146 3.62 18.86 -5.36
CA ALA A 146 2.81 19.50 -6.38
C ALA A 146 2.91 21.03 -6.35
N LEU A 147 2.85 21.64 -5.17
CA LEU A 147 3.00 23.10 -5.02
C LEU A 147 4.37 23.58 -5.53
N ARG A 148 5.46 22.92 -5.14
CA ARG A 148 6.80 23.26 -5.61
C ARG A 148 6.94 23.08 -7.13
N TYR A 149 6.34 22.04 -7.70
CA TYR A 149 6.29 21.85 -9.15
C TYR A 149 5.65 23.05 -9.85
N TRP A 150 4.60 23.61 -9.28
CA TRP A 150 3.92 24.81 -9.78
C TRP A 150 4.57 26.13 -9.36
N LYS A 151 5.78 26.09 -8.80
CA LYS A 151 6.54 27.27 -8.35
C LYS A 151 5.87 28.04 -7.22
N LEU A 152 5.09 27.34 -6.39
CA LEU A 152 4.54 27.87 -5.14
C LEU A 152 5.39 27.41 -3.95
N ASP A 153 5.57 28.32 -2.98
CA ASP A 153 6.23 28.02 -1.72
C ASP A 153 5.20 27.40 -0.74
N PRO A 154 5.31 26.10 -0.39
CA PRO A 154 4.36 25.46 0.49
C PRO A 154 4.28 26.08 1.88
N GLU A 155 5.33 26.79 2.33
CA GLU A 155 5.39 27.38 3.68
C GLU A 155 4.81 28.79 3.72
N LYS A 156 4.69 29.47 2.56
CA LYS A 156 4.28 30.87 2.49
C LYS A 156 3.01 31.09 1.69
N ASP A 157 2.83 30.32 0.60
CA ASP A 157 1.77 30.60 -0.37
C ASP A 157 0.44 29.95 0.00
N VAL A 158 0.41 28.95 0.92
CA VAL A 158 -0.80 28.27 1.35
C VAL A 158 -0.83 28.02 2.86
N SER A 159 -2.03 27.78 3.39
CA SER A 159 -2.18 27.37 4.80
C SER A 159 -2.61 25.90 4.87
N PHE A 160 -1.85 25.08 5.60
CA PHE A 160 -2.16 23.67 5.76
C PHE A 160 -3.03 23.39 6.98
N PHE A 161 -4.04 22.50 6.79
CA PHE A 161 -4.95 22.05 7.84
C PHE A 161 -5.02 20.51 7.85
N GLN A 162 -5.00 19.91 9.03
CA GLN A 162 -5.15 18.48 9.21
C GLN A 162 -6.63 18.10 9.35
N SER A 163 -7.17 17.34 8.40
CA SER A 163 -8.56 16.88 8.41
C SER A 163 -8.70 15.35 8.36
N GLY A 164 -7.60 14.60 8.49
CA GLY A 164 -7.65 13.14 8.52
C GLY A 164 -7.73 12.50 7.14
N ASN A 165 -8.47 11.40 7.02
CA ASN A 165 -8.53 10.58 5.80
C ASN A 165 -9.22 11.27 4.60
N THR A 166 -9.16 10.64 3.42
CA THR A 166 -9.73 11.22 2.19
C THR A 166 -11.21 11.57 2.31
N PRO A 167 -12.11 10.72 2.84
CA PRO A 167 -13.52 11.10 3.03
C PRO A 167 -13.70 12.36 3.87
N THR A 168 -12.96 12.52 4.96
CA THR A 168 -13.05 13.70 5.83
C THR A 168 -12.54 14.97 5.12
N ARG A 169 -11.45 14.87 4.36
CA ARG A 169 -10.95 15.98 3.54
C ARG A 169 -11.94 16.40 2.46
N MET A 170 -12.58 15.42 1.80
CA MET A 170 -13.65 15.69 0.84
C MET A 170 -14.83 16.40 1.48
N ALA A 171 -15.27 15.96 2.65
CA ALA A 171 -16.35 16.62 3.40
C ALA A 171 -16.00 18.07 3.74
N ALA A 172 -14.75 18.34 4.16
CA ALA A 172 -14.29 19.71 4.44
C ALA A 172 -14.29 20.62 3.19
N LEU A 173 -13.96 20.07 1.99
CA LEU A 173 -14.07 20.78 0.72
C LEU A 173 -15.53 21.07 0.36
N ILE A 174 -16.41 20.07 0.47
CA ILE A 174 -17.86 20.21 0.17
C ILE A 174 -18.50 21.26 1.07
N ALA A 175 -18.16 21.23 2.36
CA ALA A 175 -18.66 22.21 3.33
C ALA A 175 -18.09 23.64 3.14
N GLY A 176 -17.07 23.82 2.29
CA GLY A 176 -16.45 25.12 2.05
C GLY A 176 -15.46 25.55 3.14
N HIS A 177 -15.11 24.68 4.05
CA HIS A 177 -14.13 24.99 5.10
C HIS A 177 -12.69 24.98 4.57
N MET A 178 -12.43 24.20 3.51
CA MET A 178 -11.15 24.07 2.83
C MET A 178 -11.29 24.39 1.34
N ASP A 179 -10.18 24.82 0.73
CA ASP A 179 -10.13 25.24 -0.67
C ASP A 179 -9.56 24.15 -1.59
N ALA A 180 -8.65 23.33 -1.07
CA ALA A 180 -7.95 22.32 -1.85
C ALA A 180 -7.59 21.06 -1.02
N ALA A 181 -7.50 19.91 -1.69
CA ALA A 181 -7.03 18.65 -1.11
C ALA A 181 -6.51 17.70 -2.18
N LEU A 182 -5.62 16.78 -1.80
CA LEU A 182 -5.39 15.57 -2.58
C LEU A 182 -6.52 14.57 -2.36
N VAL A 183 -7.08 14.05 -3.44
CA VAL A 183 -8.14 13.03 -3.44
C VAL A 183 -7.67 11.85 -4.29
N SER A 184 -7.86 10.63 -3.79
CA SER A 184 -7.51 9.42 -4.53
C SER A 184 -8.40 9.24 -5.76
N SER A 185 -7.90 8.49 -6.76
CA SER A 185 -8.67 8.15 -7.97
C SER A 185 -10.02 7.50 -7.66
N THR A 186 -10.11 6.74 -6.56
CA THR A 186 -11.36 6.10 -6.12
C THR A 186 -12.37 7.05 -5.47
N GLY A 187 -12.01 8.31 -5.23
CA GLY A 187 -12.90 9.29 -4.59
C GLY A 187 -13.19 10.53 -5.43
N VAL A 188 -12.41 10.74 -6.49
CA VAL A 188 -12.44 12.01 -7.23
C VAL A 188 -13.75 12.27 -7.93
N SER A 189 -14.35 11.28 -8.56
CA SER A 189 -15.65 11.43 -9.23
C SER A 189 -16.77 11.79 -8.26
N LYS A 190 -16.76 11.19 -7.06
CA LYS A 190 -17.76 11.49 -6.03
C LYS A 190 -17.75 12.96 -5.62
N ILE A 191 -16.57 13.56 -5.46
CA ILE A 191 -16.48 14.96 -5.08
C ILE A 191 -16.80 15.89 -6.25
N VAL A 192 -16.37 15.56 -7.47
CA VAL A 192 -16.68 16.34 -8.67
C VAL A 192 -18.19 16.34 -8.95
N ALA A 193 -18.87 15.20 -8.77
CA ALA A 193 -20.30 15.05 -8.95
C ALA A 193 -21.14 15.95 -8.00
N THR A 194 -20.58 16.41 -6.90
CA THR A 194 -21.28 17.38 -6.01
C THR A 194 -21.43 18.78 -6.62
N GLY A 195 -20.71 19.06 -7.72
CA GLY A 195 -20.69 20.38 -8.36
C GLY A 195 -19.96 21.47 -7.58
N CYS A 196 -19.42 21.19 -6.38
CA CYS A 196 -18.71 22.18 -5.57
C CYS A 196 -17.25 22.38 -6.00
N CYS A 197 -16.69 21.37 -6.62
CA CYS A 197 -15.26 21.17 -6.74
C CYS A 197 -14.89 20.67 -8.14
N ARG A 198 -13.63 20.88 -8.51
CA ARG A 198 -13.07 20.45 -9.78
C ARG A 198 -11.68 19.83 -9.59
N ILE A 199 -11.25 19.05 -10.54
CA ILE A 199 -9.86 18.59 -10.65
C ILE A 199 -9.03 19.78 -11.17
N LEU A 200 -8.03 20.22 -10.39
CA LEU A 200 -7.05 21.17 -10.84
C LEU A 200 -5.94 20.47 -11.64
N ALA A 201 -5.50 19.30 -11.16
CA ALA A 201 -4.48 18.50 -11.83
C ALA A 201 -4.62 17.01 -11.47
N ASP A 202 -4.33 16.16 -12.45
CA ASP A 202 -3.98 14.77 -12.23
C ASP A 202 -2.46 14.71 -11.94
N LEU A 203 -2.08 14.35 -10.72
CA LEU A 203 -0.66 14.30 -10.39
C LEU A 203 0.09 13.14 -11.06
N ALA A 204 -0.62 12.15 -11.60
CA ALA A 204 0.00 11.07 -12.37
C ALA A 204 0.55 11.55 -13.72
N GLU A 205 0.11 12.70 -14.22
CA GLU A 205 0.63 13.34 -15.43
C GLU A 205 1.93 14.12 -15.21
N LEU A 206 2.36 14.29 -13.95
CA LEU A 206 3.64 14.92 -13.66
C LEU A 206 4.78 13.99 -14.13
N PRO A 207 5.77 14.48 -14.87
CA PRO A 207 6.89 13.69 -15.37
C PRO A 207 7.89 13.38 -14.25
N LEU A 208 7.43 12.70 -13.21
CA LEU A 208 8.17 12.44 -12.01
C LEU A 208 8.01 10.97 -11.57
N ASP A 209 9.11 10.22 -11.59
CA ASP A 209 9.18 8.95 -10.91
C ASP A 209 9.05 9.20 -9.40
N TYR A 210 8.08 8.57 -8.75
CA TYR A 210 7.83 8.80 -7.35
C TYR A 210 7.28 7.54 -6.68
N ALA A 211 8.09 6.92 -5.83
CA ALA A 211 7.77 5.64 -5.18
C ALA A 211 6.70 5.80 -4.08
N ASN A 212 5.53 6.32 -4.43
CA ASN A 212 4.47 6.64 -3.49
C ASN A 212 3.86 5.41 -2.82
N TYR A 213 3.57 4.38 -3.60
CA TYR A 213 2.89 3.16 -3.13
C TYR A 213 3.88 2.01 -2.97
N GLY A 214 4.81 2.13 -2.03
CA GLY A 214 5.76 1.08 -1.68
C GLY A 214 5.26 0.15 -0.57
N VAL A 215 5.89 -0.99 -0.46
CA VAL A 215 5.85 -1.89 0.68
C VAL A 215 7.13 -1.72 1.47
N VAL A 216 7.00 -1.37 2.73
CA VAL A 216 8.12 -1.14 3.64
C VAL A 216 8.06 -2.14 4.78
N VAL A 217 9.18 -2.71 5.15
CA VAL A 217 9.29 -3.71 6.21
C VAL A 217 10.32 -3.30 7.25
N SER A 218 10.09 -3.72 8.50
CA SER A 218 11.07 -3.52 9.57
C SER A 218 12.27 -4.46 9.39
N GLY A 219 13.45 -4.01 9.81
CA GLY A 219 14.66 -4.84 9.80
C GLY A 219 14.52 -6.11 10.65
N SER A 220 13.75 -6.05 11.74
CA SER A 220 13.44 -7.22 12.56
C SER A 220 12.60 -8.25 11.82
N LEU A 221 11.58 -7.83 11.08
CA LEU A 221 10.76 -8.74 10.27
C LEU A 221 11.60 -9.37 9.15
N LEU A 222 12.42 -8.59 8.45
CA LEU A 222 13.34 -9.10 7.43
C LEU A 222 14.31 -10.14 8.00
N LYS A 223 14.86 -9.91 9.19
CA LYS A 223 15.77 -10.83 9.84
C LYS A 223 15.10 -12.13 10.28
N ASN A 224 13.91 -12.03 10.87
CA ASN A 224 13.26 -13.16 11.56
C ASN A 224 12.30 -13.95 10.68
N GLN A 225 11.72 -13.31 9.64
CA GLN A 225 10.66 -13.90 8.80
C GLN A 225 10.89 -13.59 7.30
N ARG A 226 12.14 -13.62 6.85
CA ARG A 226 12.50 -13.26 5.46
C ARG A 226 11.73 -14.05 4.41
N ASP A 227 11.51 -15.36 4.63
CA ASP A 227 10.73 -16.20 3.71
C ASP A 227 9.27 -15.80 3.68
N SER A 228 8.67 -15.43 4.81
CA SER A 228 7.29 -14.93 4.85
C SER A 228 7.15 -13.60 4.09
N VAL A 229 8.13 -12.70 4.18
CA VAL A 229 8.16 -11.47 3.38
C VAL A 229 8.28 -11.79 1.88
N LYS A 230 9.12 -12.76 1.50
CA LYS A 230 9.22 -13.21 0.10
C LYS A 230 7.89 -13.75 -0.44
N ARG A 231 7.20 -14.59 0.32
CA ARG A 231 5.86 -15.11 -0.02
C ARG A 231 4.81 -13.99 -0.15
N TYR A 232 4.90 -13.00 0.74
CA TYR A 232 4.07 -11.79 0.64
C TYR A 232 4.31 -11.05 -0.68
N LEU A 233 5.56 -10.87 -1.08
CA LEU A 233 5.91 -10.21 -2.36
C LEU A 233 5.42 -11.02 -3.57
N GLN A 234 5.50 -12.35 -3.52
CA GLN A 234 4.93 -13.22 -4.56
C GLN A 234 3.40 -13.05 -4.67
N ALA A 235 2.70 -12.95 -3.54
CA ALA A 235 1.26 -12.70 -3.52
C ALA A 235 0.91 -11.29 -4.08
N ILE A 236 1.71 -10.26 -3.79
CA ILE A 236 1.55 -8.92 -4.38
C ILE A 236 1.73 -8.96 -5.90
N ILE A 237 2.77 -9.61 -6.40
CA ILE A 237 3.03 -9.76 -7.85
C ILE A 237 1.87 -10.49 -8.53
N GLU A 238 1.43 -11.62 -7.96
CA GLU A 238 0.30 -12.38 -8.51
C GLU A 238 -1.02 -11.61 -8.40
N GLY A 239 -1.21 -10.81 -7.34
CA GLY A 239 -2.35 -9.92 -7.19
C GLY A 239 -2.41 -8.84 -8.27
N ILE A 240 -1.28 -8.23 -8.60
CA ILE A 240 -1.16 -7.28 -9.72
C ILE A 240 -1.47 -7.99 -11.05
N HIS A 241 -0.92 -9.16 -11.27
CA HIS A 241 -1.20 -9.97 -12.46
C HIS A 241 -2.70 -10.32 -12.55
N THR A 242 -3.30 -10.77 -11.44
CA THR A 242 -4.74 -11.07 -11.35
C THR A 242 -5.59 -9.85 -11.63
N PHE A 243 -5.23 -8.68 -11.06
CA PHE A 243 -5.92 -7.42 -11.31
C PHE A 243 -5.97 -7.09 -12.81
N LYS A 244 -4.85 -7.27 -13.51
CA LYS A 244 -4.72 -6.93 -14.94
C LYS A 244 -5.34 -7.98 -15.88
N THR A 245 -5.22 -9.28 -15.55
CA THR A 245 -5.61 -10.38 -16.45
C THR A 245 -6.99 -10.94 -16.17
N LYS A 246 -7.56 -10.65 -14.99
CA LYS A 246 -8.92 -11.06 -14.61
C LYS A 246 -9.78 -9.83 -14.32
N PRO A 247 -10.17 -9.06 -15.35
CA PRO A 247 -10.86 -7.77 -15.18
C PRO A 247 -12.16 -7.89 -14.38
N ASP A 248 -12.88 -9.00 -14.49
CA ASP A 248 -14.14 -9.18 -13.77
C ASP A 248 -13.94 -9.20 -12.25
N VAL A 249 -12.86 -9.84 -11.76
CA VAL A 249 -12.50 -9.86 -10.33
C VAL A 249 -12.15 -8.44 -9.85
N ALA A 250 -11.30 -7.73 -10.60
CA ALA A 250 -10.89 -6.38 -10.26
C ALA A 250 -12.09 -5.41 -10.30
N ARG A 251 -12.90 -5.45 -11.36
CA ARG A 251 -14.07 -4.59 -11.53
C ARG A 251 -15.13 -4.83 -10.46
N ALA A 252 -15.36 -6.09 -10.03
CA ALA A 252 -16.28 -6.37 -8.94
C ALA A 252 -15.85 -5.66 -7.64
N ILE A 253 -14.55 -5.70 -7.31
CA ILE A 253 -14.01 -5.02 -6.12
C ILE A 253 -14.10 -3.50 -6.24
N LEU A 254 -13.81 -2.96 -7.43
CA LEU A 254 -13.91 -1.52 -7.67
C LEU A 254 -15.37 -1.04 -7.59
N ARG A 255 -16.32 -1.85 -8.04
CA ARG A 255 -17.76 -1.59 -7.95
C ARG A 255 -18.24 -1.48 -6.52
N ASP A 256 -17.84 -2.43 -5.67
CA ASP A 256 -18.18 -2.42 -4.24
C ASP A 256 -17.71 -1.13 -3.54
N SER A 257 -16.62 -0.54 -4.01
CA SER A 257 -16.02 0.66 -3.41
C SER A 257 -16.50 1.98 -4.05
N ASN A 258 -16.89 1.99 -5.35
CA ASN A 258 -17.04 3.22 -6.12
C ASN A 258 -18.37 3.38 -6.87
N GLY A 259 -19.14 2.29 -7.07
CA GLY A 259 -20.35 2.27 -7.89
C GLY A 259 -20.07 2.01 -9.38
N ASP A 260 -21.10 1.63 -10.13
CA ASP A 260 -20.98 1.08 -11.49
C ASP A 260 -20.38 2.04 -12.53
N ALA A 261 -20.78 3.31 -12.52
CA ALA A 261 -20.37 4.27 -13.53
C ALA A 261 -18.85 4.53 -13.59
N GLU A 262 -18.16 4.34 -12.46
CA GLU A 262 -16.74 4.66 -12.31
C GLU A 262 -15.82 3.45 -12.56
N VAL A 263 -16.37 2.25 -12.59
CA VAL A 263 -15.57 1.00 -12.60
C VAL A 263 -14.67 0.89 -13.83
N GLY A 264 -15.18 1.22 -15.03
CA GLY A 264 -14.42 1.13 -16.27
C GLY A 264 -13.20 2.05 -16.30
N PRO A 265 -13.40 3.36 -16.22
CA PRO A 265 -12.28 4.33 -16.23
C PRO A 265 -11.28 4.09 -15.10
N LEU A 266 -11.75 3.74 -13.90
CA LEU A 266 -10.90 3.46 -12.76
C LEU A 266 -10.06 2.21 -12.97
N TYR A 267 -10.65 1.12 -13.48
CA TYR A 267 -9.93 -0.11 -13.82
C TYR A 267 -8.81 0.14 -14.81
N GLU A 268 -9.09 0.86 -15.90
CA GLU A 268 -8.10 1.20 -16.93
C GLU A 268 -6.94 2.02 -16.34
N ARG A 269 -7.26 3.03 -15.53
CA ARG A 269 -6.26 3.85 -14.85
C ARG A 269 -5.36 3.00 -13.95
N LEU A 270 -5.96 2.18 -13.09
CA LEU A 270 -5.24 1.38 -12.10
C LEU A 270 -4.38 0.29 -12.77
N SER A 271 -4.92 -0.37 -13.80
CA SER A 271 -4.18 -1.36 -14.58
C SER A 271 -2.90 -0.79 -15.20
N LYS A 272 -2.95 0.45 -15.70
CA LYS A 272 -1.78 1.16 -16.24
C LYS A 272 -0.82 1.62 -15.15
N SER A 273 -1.30 1.89 -13.95
CA SER A 273 -0.49 2.39 -12.83
C SER A 273 0.34 1.30 -12.17
N PHE A 274 -0.16 0.07 -12.10
CA PHE A 274 0.57 -1.04 -11.49
C PHE A 274 1.74 -1.50 -12.36
N ARG A 275 2.90 -1.65 -11.74
CA ARG A 275 4.10 -2.27 -12.34
C ARG A 275 3.98 -3.78 -12.26
N ASP A 276 4.17 -4.50 -13.38
CA ASP A 276 4.06 -5.96 -13.42
C ASP A 276 5.08 -6.64 -12.50
N PHE A 277 6.27 -6.07 -12.42
CA PHE A 277 7.30 -6.47 -11.48
C PHE A 277 7.68 -5.29 -10.58
N PRO A 278 7.14 -5.24 -9.35
CA PRO A 278 7.23 -4.06 -8.49
C PRO A 278 8.54 -3.99 -7.68
N ALA A 279 9.70 -4.24 -8.31
CA ALA A 279 10.99 -4.09 -7.63
C ALA A 279 11.19 -2.65 -7.12
N PRO A 280 11.93 -2.45 -6.02
CA PRO A 280 12.30 -1.13 -5.56
C PRO A 280 12.98 -0.33 -6.69
N ASP A 281 12.62 0.94 -6.81
CA ASP A 281 13.10 1.84 -7.86
C ASP A 281 13.93 2.96 -7.25
N THR A 282 15.21 3.01 -7.60
CA THR A 282 16.17 3.95 -6.99
C THR A 282 15.77 5.40 -7.24
N ARG A 283 15.38 5.76 -8.48
CA ARG A 283 14.98 7.14 -8.82
C ARG A 283 13.71 7.53 -8.08
N GLY A 284 12.69 6.68 -8.12
CA GLY A 284 11.42 6.97 -7.44
C GLY A 284 11.57 7.11 -5.94
N ILE A 285 12.42 6.29 -5.31
CA ILE A 285 12.70 6.37 -3.87
C ILE A 285 13.54 7.60 -3.54
N GLN A 286 14.56 7.95 -4.37
CA GLN A 286 15.35 9.15 -4.18
C GLN A 286 14.48 10.40 -4.25
N ASN A 287 13.59 10.50 -5.23
CA ASN A 287 12.67 11.64 -5.36
C ASN A 287 11.72 11.75 -4.15
N VAL A 288 11.33 10.63 -3.54
CA VAL A 288 10.61 10.67 -2.25
C VAL A 288 11.51 11.26 -1.17
N ILE A 289 12.71 10.75 -0.98
CA ILE A 289 13.68 11.23 0.03
C ILE A 289 13.91 12.73 -0.12
N ASP A 290 14.19 13.20 -1.35
CA ASP A 290 14.49 14.61 -1.64
C ASP A 290 13.29 15.54 -1.37
N SER A 291 12.07 14.99 -1.36
CA SER A 291 10.84 15.73 -1.04
C SER A 291 10.54 15.87 0.45
N LEU A 292 11.21 15.07 1.29
CA LEU A 292 10.94 15.03 2.73
C LEU A 292 11.45 16.31 3.43
N PRO A 293 10.70 16.80 4.43
CA PRO A 293 11.09 18.01 5.17
C PRO A 293 12.26 17.76 6.16
N SER A 294 12.70 16.51 6.31
CA SER A 294 13.76 16.12 7.23
C SER A 294 15.12 16.69 6.80
N PRO A 295 15.87 17.36 7.69
CA PRO A 295 17.27 17.74 7.39
C PRO A 295 18.15 16.54 7.04
N LYS A 296 17.85 15.35 7.57
CA LYS A 296 18.56 14.10 7.27
C LYS A 296 18.29 13.55 5.87
N ALA A 297 17.30 14.08 5.15
CA ALA A 297 17.07 13.73 3.75
C ALA A 297 18.19 14.26 2.83
N ARG A 298 18.85 15.37 3.25
CA ARG A 298 19.96 15.94 2.46
C ARG A 298 21.14 14.97 2.45
N GLY A 299 21.49 14.50 1.25
CA GLY A 299 22.58 13.54 1.05
C GLY A 299 22.27 12.09 1.43
N ALA A 300 21.06 11.77 1.82
CA ALA A 300 20.64 10.40 2.02
C ALA A 300 20.52 9.68 0.65
N ASN A 301 21.04 8.46 0.58
CA ASN A 301 21.02 7.66 -0.64
C ASN A 301 19.85 6.66 -0.60
N ALA A 302 19.07 6.60 -1.66
CA ALA A 302 17.95 5.66 -1.79
C ALA A 302 18.36 4.18 -1.55
N GLU A 303 19.59 3.81 -1.97
CA GLU A 303 20.10 2.44 -1.78
C GLU A 303 20.15 2.01 -0.29
N ASP A 304 20.37 2.96 0.62
CA ASP A 304 20.40 2.67 2.06
C ASP A 304 19.03 2.28 2.63
N PHE A 305 17.95 2.57 1.91
CA PHE A 305 16.57 2.33 2.32
C PHE A 305 15.88 1.22 1.54
N MET A 306 16.59 0.54 0.64
CA MET A 306 16.03 -0.53 -0.19
C MET A 306 16.54 -1.92 0.24
N GLU A 307 15.72 -2.92 -0.02
CA GLU A 307 16.08 -4.34 0.00
C GLU A 307 15.62 -4.97 -1.32
N LYS A 308 16.57 -5.20 -2.21
CA LYS A 308 16.30 -5.66 -3.58
C LYS A 308 16.42 -7.17 -3.74
N SER A 309 17.18 -7.84 -2.84
CA SER A 309 17.55 -9.24 -3.02
C SER A 309 16.35 -10.19 -3.05
N LEU A 310 15.28 -9.90 -2.29
CA LEU A 310 14.03 -10.67 -2.33
C LEU A 310 13.38 -10.68 -3.71
N MET A 311 13.31 -9.51 -4.35
CA MET A 311 12.75 -9.39 -5.70
C MET A 311 13.65 -10.07 -6.75
N GLU A 312 14.96 -9.98 -6.58
CA GLU A 312 15.91 -10.68 -7.44
C GLU A 312 15.79 -12.20 -7.33
N GLU A 313 15.64 -12.73 -6.10
CA GLU A 313 15.37 -14.15 -5.88
C GLU A 313 14.05 -14.60 -6.53
N ILE A 314 12.98 -13.81 -6.42
CA ILE A 314 11.70 -14.10 -7.06
C ILE A 314 11.87 -14.12 -8.59
N ARG A 315 12.60 -13.18 -9.16
CA ARG A 315 12.90 -13.14 -10.60
C ARG A 315 13.67 -14.38 -11.05
N LYS A 316 14.77 -14.72 -10.34
CA LYS A 316 15.62 -15.88 -10.65
C LYS A 316 14.91 -17.22 -10.49
N SER A 317 13.82 -17.29 -9.71
CA SER A 317 13.05 -18.52 -9.52
C SER A 317 12.15 -18.92 -10.70
N GLY A 318 12.07 -18.09 -11.75
CA GLY A 318 11.14 -18.31 -12.86
C GLY A 318 9.66 -18.07 -12.48
N PHE A 319 9.43 -17.32 -11.39
CA PHE A 319 8.07 -17.07 -10.89
C PHE A 319 7.23 -16.26 -11.89
N MET A 320 7.83 -15.27 -12.54
CA MET A 320 7.14 -14.43 -13.54
C MET A 320 6.73 -15.22 -14.77
N GLU A 321 7.62 -16.06 -15.27
CA GLU A 321 7.38 -16.94 -16.43
C GLU A 321 6.25 -17.92 -16.16
N LYS A 322 6.20 -18.47 -14.95
CA LYS A 322 5.10 -19.36 -14.52
C LYS A 322 3.76 -18.65 -14.46
N LEU A 323 3.73 -17.38 -13.98
CA LEU A 323 2.51 -16.59 -13.96
C LEU A 323 2.00 -16.25 -15.37
N GLN A 324 2.91 -15.95 -16.30
CA GLN A 324 2.55 -15.58 -17.68
C GLN A 324 2.25 -16.78 -18.55
N GLY A 325 2.91 -17.92 -18.32
CA GLY A 325 2.73 -19.16 -19.06
C GLY A 325 1.56 -20.04 -18.58
N GLY A 326 1.01 -19.77 -17.41
CA GLY A 326 -0.15 -20.48 -16.87
C GLY A 326 -1.47 -20.04 -17.52
N LYS A 327 -1.64 -20.34 -18.82
CA LYS A 327 -2.95 -20.49 -19.44
C LYS A 327 -3.49 -21.83 -18.95
N GLY A 328 -4.25 -21.82 -17.89
CA GLY A 328 -4.97 -22.94 -17.35
C GLY A 328 -6.36 -22.49 -16.96
#